data_3152492c0c6c55de2e864b74ef1a8e22
#
_entry.id   3152492c0c6c55de2e864b74ef1a8e22
#
_cell.length_a   1.000
_cell.length_b   1.000
_cell.length_c   1.000
_cell.angle_alpha   90.00
_cell.angle_beta   90.00
_cell.angle_gamma   90.00
#
_symmetry.space_group_name_H-M   'P 1'
#
loop_
_entity.id
_entity.type
_entity.pdbx_description
1 polymer ?
#
loop_
_entity_poly.entity_id
_entity_poly.type
_entity_poly.pdbx_seq_one_letter_code
_entity_poly.pdbx_strand_id
1 'polypeptide(L)'
;MNSQEYIEVAVKITPFSEENAEIVTAEVSELPFESFTSEDPYLKCYIQKELYDQQALKVLLDGVSDYGFEVGYSANLMPAVNWNAVWESQFTPIIVDGKCTIKASFHEGLRRTRYNITIDPKMAFGTGHHQTTYMMCRALLENEGAVRGKVVMDMGCGTAVLAILAAKMKASHVYGIDIDAVAAISAYDNARLNRVGKILETYCGDASLLQRNSYDVLLANINRNILLQDIPTYSLCIRRGGLLFVSGFYLEDMPMIVGVAQNAGLEYVSHDSIDNWCCIKFAKK
;
A
#
# COMPACT_ATOMS: atom_id res chain seq x y z
N MET A 1 -15.73 -18.74 -0.15
CA MET A 1 -16.46 -17.51 -0.58
C MET A 1 -16.89 -17.78 -2.00
N ASN A 2 -18.18 -17.70 -2.31
CA ASN A 2 -18.67 -17.90 -3.67
C ASN A 2 -18.06 -16.84 -4.58
N SER A 3 -17.39 -17.28 -5.64
CA SER A 3 -16.95 -16.39 -6.71
C SER A 3 -18.21 -15.83 -7.37
N GLN A 4 -18.47 -14.54 -7.17
CA GLN A 4 -19.58 -13.85 -7.78
C GLN A 4 -19.32 -13.78 -9.30
N GLU A 5 -20.24 -14.31 -10.10
CA GLU A 5 -20.13 -14.23 -11.56
C GLU A 5 -20.63 -12.87 -12.06
N TYR A 6 -19.91 -12.28 -12.99
CA TYR A 6 -20.27 -10.98 -13.60
C TYR A 6 -20.57 -11.14 -15.07
N ILE A 7 -21.42 -10.24 -15.58
CA ILE A 7 -21.64 -10.04 -17.01
C ILE A 7 -21.01 -8.71 -17.41
N GLU A 8 -20.12 -8.76 -18.40
CA GLU A 8 -19.64 -7.59 -19.10
C GLU A 8 -20.60 -7.29 -20.25
N VAL A 9 -21.18 -6.10 -20.22
CA VAL A 9 -21.97 -5.55 -21.34
C VAL A 9 -21.09 -4.54 -22.05
N ALA A 10 -20.71 -4.85 -23.29
CA ALA A 10 -19.97 -3.94 -24.16
C ALA A 10 -20.95 -3.22 -25.08
N VAL A 11 -21.21 -1.95 -24.82
CA VAL A 11 -22.07 -1.09 -25.63
C VAL A 11 -21.23 -0.35 -26.66
N LYS A 12 -21.39 -0.67 -27.94
CA LYS A 12 -20.74 0.05 -29.03
C LYS A 12 -21.53 1.31 -29.34
N ILE A 13 -20.88 2.45 -29.39
CA ILE A 13 -21.47 3.77 -29.63
C ILE A 13 -21.01 4.29 -30.99
N THR A 14 -21.93 4.78 -31.81
CA THR A 14 -21.62 5.26 -33.17
C THR A 14 -22.38 6.56 -33.49
N PRO A 15 -21.69 7.71 -33.69
CA PRO A 15 -20.26 7.90 -33.48
C PRO A 15 -19.90 7.89 -32.01
N PHE A 16 -18.68 7.43 -31.68
CA PHE A 16 -18.19 7.47 -30.30
C PHE A 16 -17.73 8.89 -29.94
N SER A 17 -18.13 9.34 -28.75
CA SER A 17 -17.61 10.52 -28.06
C SER A 17 -17.77 10.31 -26.57
N GLU A 18 -16.98 11.01 -25.75
CA GLU A 18 -17.11 10.97 -24.27
C GLU A 18 -18.51 11.42 -23.85
N GLU A 19 -19.09 12.45 -24.50
CA GLU A 19 -20.44 12.93 -24.24
C GLU A 19 -21.49 11.85 -24.49
N ASN A 20 -21.40 11.12 -25.62
CA ASN A 20 -22.31 10.03 -25.91
C ASN A 20 -22.13 8.86 -24.93
N ALA A 21 -20.90 8.59 -24.48
CA ALA A 21 -20.63 7.57 -23.47
C ALA A 21 -21.20 7.95 -22.11
N GLU A 22 -21.15 9.23 -21.71
CA GLU A 22 -21.78 9.74 -20.49
C GLU A 22 -23.31 9.62 -20.54
N ILE A 23 -23.94 9.92 -21.67
CA ILE A 23 -25.38 9.74 -21.86
C ILE A 23 -25.75 8.27 -21.69
N VAL A 24 -25.05 7.35 -22.37
CA VAL A 24 -25.31 5.91 -22.23
C VAL A 24 -25.08 5.44 -20.78
N THR A 25 -24.04 5.95 -20.13
CA THR A 25 -23.78 5.64 -18.72
C THR A 25 -24.92 6.08 -17.82
N ALA A 26 -25.48 7.28 -18.03
CA ALA A 26 -26.60 7.78 -17.24
C ALA A 26 -27.83 6.88 -17.40
N GLU A 27 -28.20 6.54 -18.64
CA GLU A 27 -29.34 5.68 -18.92
C GLU A 27 -29.17 4.27 -18.33
N VAL A 28 -28.00 3.66 -18.54
CA VAL A 28 -27.73 2.29 -18.06
C VAL A 28 -27.57 2.23 -16.54
N SER A 29 -27.23 3.33 -15.89
CA SER A 29 -27.13 3.43 -14.42
C SER A 29 -28.49 3.30 -13.69
N GLU A 30 -29.63 3.31 -14.40
CA GLU A 30 -30.91 2.93 -13.83
C GLU A 30 -30.97 1.43 -13.45
N LEU A 31 -30.10 0.61 -14.04
CA LEU A 31 -29.91 -0.78 -13.65
C LEU A 31 -28.71 -0.89 -12.68
N PRO A 32 -28.65 -1.95 -11.88
CA PRO A 32 -27.63 -2.11 -10.83
C PRO A 32 -26.24 -2.48 -11.39
N PHE A 33 -25.75 -1.75 -12.41
CA PHE A 33 -24.36 -1.85 -12.86
C PHE A 33 -23.43 -1.23 -11.81
N GLU A 34 -22.31 -1.90 -11.53
CA GLU A 34 -21.39 -1.51 -10.46
C GLU A 34 -20.20 -0.68 -10.96
N SER A 35 -19.82 -0.82 -12.22
CA SER A 35 -18.73 -0.04 -12.79
C SER A 35 -18.85 0.11 -14.31
N PHE A 36 -18.23 1.19 -14.83
CA PHE A 36 -18.22 1.59 -16.22
C PHE A 36 -16.80 1.93 -16.64
N THR A 37 -16.42 1.52 -17.87
CA THR A 37 -15.13 1.86 -18.47
C THR A 37 -15.32 2.25 -19.93
N SER A 38 -14.92 3.47 -20.28
CA SER A 38 -14.97 4.00 -21.64
C SER A 38 -13.70 3.60 -22.40
N GLU A 39 -13.88 2.96 -23.58
CA GLU A 39 -12.79 2.51 -24.45
C GLU A 39 -13.28 2.53 -25.91
N ASP A 40 -12.98 3.61 -26.65
CA ASP A 40 -13.44 3.81 -28.02
C ASP A 40 -13.32 2.54 -28.89
N PRO A 41 -14.38 2.06 -29.55
CA PRO A 41 -15.74 2.63 -29.65
C PRO A 41 -16.75 2.07 -28.60
N TYR A 42 -16.31 1.54 -27.49
CA TYR A 42 -17.15 0.82 -26.52
C TYR A 42 -17.24 1.52 -25.17
N LEU A 43 -18.44 1.47 -24.57
CA LEU A 43 -18.64 1.61 -23.13
C LEU A 43 -18.83 0.20 -22.54
N LYS A 44 -17.95 -0.23 -21.65
CA LYS A 44 -18.06 -1.51 -20.95
C LYS A 44 -18.71 -1.29 -19.60
N CYS A 45 -19.79 -2.02 -19.33
CA CYS A 45 -20.57 -1.95 -18.09
C CYS A 45 -20.54 -3.31 -17.40
N TYR A 46 -20.40 -3.34 -16.07
CA TYR A 46 -20.25 -4.58 -15.31
C TYR A 46 -21.37 -4.74 -14.29
N ILE A 47 -22.06 -5.89 -14.33
CA ILE A 47 -23.18 -6.22 -13.45
C ILE A 47 -23.05 -7.64 -12.93
N GLN A 48 -23.50 -7.88 -11.71
CA GLN A 48 -23.60 -9.25 -11.18
C GLN A 48 -24.59 -10.06 -12.05
N LYS A 49 -24.22 -11.28 -12.39
CA LYS A 49 -25.01 -12.17 -13.25
C LYS A 49 -26.46 -12.32 -12.77
N GLU A 50 -26.65 -12.42 -11.46
CA GLU A 50 -27.96 -12.61 -10.84
C GLU A 50 -28.87 -11.37 -10.94
N LEU A 51 -28.26 -10.19 -11.15
CA LEU A 51 -28.96 -8.91 -11.29
C LEU A 51 -29.13 -8.48 -12.77
N TYR A 52 -28.57 -9.24 -13.71
CA TYR A 52 -28.61 -8.91 -15.13
C TYR A 52 -29.98 -9.19 -15.72
N ASP A 53 -30.67 -8.15 -16.18
CA ASP A 53 -31.92 -8.22 -16.94
C ASP A 53 -31.69 -7.71 -18.35
N GLN A 54 -31.59 -8.66 -19.30
CA GLN A 54 -31.40 -8.34 -20.71
C GLN A 54 -32.52 -7.51 -21.32
N GLN A 55 -33.76 -7.72 -20.84
CA GLN A 55 -34.92 -7.06 -21.40
C GLN A 55 -35.01 -5.60 -20.93
N ALA A 56 -34.73 -5.37 -19.66
CA ALA A 56 -34.62 -4.02 -19.11
C ALA A 56 -33.50 -3.22 -19.77
N LEU A 57 -32.30 -3.83 -19.91
CA LEU A 57 -31.18 -3.19 -20.60
C LEU A 57 -31.51 -2.81 -22.04
N LYS A 58 -32.19 -3.72 -22.78
CA LYS A 58 -32.57 -3.44 -24.16
C LYS A 58 -33.53 -2.25 -24.24
N VAL A 59 -34.50 -2.15 -23.37
CA VAL A 59 -35.44 -1.02 -23.35
C VAL A 59 -34.73 0.31 -23.13
N LEU A 60 -33.77 0.36 -22.22
CA LEU A 60 -32.97 1.58 -21.97
C LEU A 60 -32.12 1.95 -23.21
N LEU A 61 -31.43 0.98 -23.78
CA LEU A 61 -30.58 1.23 -24.94
C LEU A 61 -31.36 1.56 -26.24
N ASP A 62 -32.57 1.03 -26.42
CA ASP A 62 -33.44 1.40 -27.51
C ASP A 62 -33.86 2.90 -27.40
N GLY A 63 -34.02 3.43 -26.20
CA GLY A 63 -34.32 4.84 -25.96
C GLY A 63 -33.16 5.80 -26.25
N VAL A 64 -31.93 5.31 -26.25
CA VAL A 64 -30.74 6.14 -26.51
C VAL A 64 -30.74 6.69 -27.99
N SER A 65 -31.40 6.04 -28.90
CA SER A 65 -31.53 6.52 -30.29
C SER A 65 -32.17 7.92 -30.38
N ASP A 66 -32.96 8.33 -29.44
CA ASP A 66 -33.59 9.65 -29.37
C ASP A 66 -32.58 10.80 -29.17
N TYR A 67 -31.36 10.49 -28.72
CA TYR A 67 -30.26 11.46 -28.57
C TYR A 67 -29.44 11.66 -29.85
N GLY A 68 -29.76 10.98 -30.97
CA GLY A 68 -29.19 11.23 -32.30
C GLY A 68 -27.93 10.45 -32.62
N PHE A 69 -27.64 9.37 -31.87
CA PHE A 69 -26.57 8.41 -32.17
C PHE A 69 -27.06 6.97 -32.02
N GLU A 70 -26.30 6.02 -32.56
CA GLU A 70 -26.69 4.60 -32.58
C GLU A 70 -25.87 3.82 -31.52
N VAL A 71 -26.51 2.86 -30.88
CA VAL A 71 -25.85 1.92 -29.96
C VAL A 71 -26.17 0.47 -30.35
N GLY A 72 -25.17 -0.39 -30.22
CA GLY A 72 -25.33 -1.83 -30.27
C GLY A 72 -24.61 -2.45 -29.07
N TYR A 73 -25.08 -3.57 -28.53
CA TYR A 73 -24.42 -4.17 -27.37
C TYR A 73 -24.21 -5.68 -27.52
N SER A 74 -23.23 -6.16 -26.81
CA SER A 74 -23.03 -7.59 -26.53
C SER A 74 -22.88 -7.80 -25.03
N ALA A 75 -23.40 -8.92 -24.53
CA ALA A 75 -23.29 -9.29 -23.12
C ALA A 75 -22.56 -10.64 -23.03
N ASN A 76 -21.47 -10.67 -22.29
CA ASN A 76 -20.64 -11.85 -22.12
C ASN A 76 -20.53 -12.20 -20.65
N LEU A 77 -20.76 -13.47 -20.33
CA LEU A 77 -20.42 -13.95 -18.99
C LEU A 77 -18.91 -13.88 -18.81
N MET A 78 -18.47 -13.08 -17.85
CA MET A 78 -17.07 -13.11 -17.47
C MET A 78 -16.76 -14.45 -16.81
N PRO A 79 -15.73 -15.15 -17.27
CA PRO A 79 -15.27 -16.31 -16.54
C PRO A 79 -15.02 -15.85 -15.09
N ALA A 80 -15.45 -16.65 -14.12
CA ALA A 80 -15.18 -16.38 -12.72
C ALA A 80 -13.64 -16.38 -12.51
N VAL A 81 -13.04 -15.24 -12.83
CA VAL A 81 -11.61 -15.04 -12.60
C VAL A 81 -11.46 -14.94 -11.09
N ASN A 82 -10.85 -15.93 -10.51
CA ASN A 82 -10.39 -15.80 -9.13
C ASN A 82 -9.28 -14.74 -9.10
N TRP A 83 -9.70 -13.45 -9.04
CA TRP A 83 -8.78 -12.33 -8.99
C TRP A 83 -7.77 -12.46 -7.86
N ASN A 84 -8.17 -13.12 -6.75
CA ASN A 84 -7.25 -13.46 -5.67
C ASN A 84 -6.15 -14.42 -6.16
N ALA A 85 -6.51 -15.47 -6.91
CA ALA A 85 -5.52 -16.40 -7.43
C ALA A 85 -4.60 -15.77 -8.49
N VAL A 86 -5.15 -14.90 -9.36
CA VAL A 86 -4.34 -14.14 -10.32
C VAL A 86 -3.37 -13.21 -9.60
N TRP A 87 -3.87 -12.47 -8.61
CA TRP A 87 -3.06 -11.58 -7.80
C TRP A 87 -2.03 -12.38 -6.96
N GLU A 88 -2.41 -13.47 -6.33
CA GLU A 88 -1.51 -14.38 -5.60
C GLU A 88 -0.38 -14.91 -6.49
N SER A 89 -0.67 -15.23 -7.75
CA SER A 89 0.33 -15.72 -8.71
C SER A 89 1.36 -14.64 -9.11
N GLN A 90 0.99 -13.36 -9.02
CA GLN A 90 1.87 -12.23 -9.33
C GLN A 90 2.64 -11.72 -8.11
N PHE A 91 2.24 -12.12 -6.90
CA PHE A 91 2.91 -11.73 -5.68
C PHE A 91 4.17 -12.57 -5.46
N THR A 92 5.32 -12.07 -5.86
CA THR A 92 6.59 -12.79 -5.71
C THR A 92 7.23 -12.54 -4.34
N PRO A 93 7.86 -13.54 -3.70
CA PRO A 93 8.63 -13.31 -2.47
C PRO A 93 9.82 -12.39 -2.71
N ILE A 94 10.12 -11.53 -1.73
CA ILE A 94 11.23 -10.59 -1.78
C ILE A 94 12.32 -11.07 -0.82
N ILE A 95 13.56 -11.07 -1.28
CA ILE A 95 14.72 -11.40 -0.46
C ILE A 95 15.63 -10.17 -0.39
N VAL A 96 15.75 -9.58 0.80
CA VAL A 96 16.61 -8.44 1.07
C VAL A 96 17.98 -8.96 1.51
N ASP A 97 19.01 -8.70 0.69
CA ASP A 97 20.43 -9.04 0.90
C ASP A 97 20.68 -10.49 1.36
N GLY A 98 19.82 -11.44 0.96
CA GLY A 98 19.92 -12.85 1.38
C GLY A 98 19.67 -13.06 2.89
N LYS A 99 19.29 -12.04 3.64
CA LYS A 99 19.12 -12.05 5.10
C LYS A 99 17.69 -12.00 5.57
N CYS A 100 16.81 -11.31 4.83
CA CYS A 100 15.40 -11.19 5.16
C CYS A 100 14.53 -11.62 3.98
N THR A 101 13.59 -12.53 4.22
CA THR A 101 12.57 -12.92 3.23
C THR A 101 11.22 -12.36 3.65
N ILE A 102 10.58 -11.62 2.76
CA ILE A 102 9.21 -11.13 2.89
C ILE A 102 8.36 -11.95 1.93
N LYS A 103 7.31 -12.60 2.42
CA LYS A 103 6.46 -13.48 1.64
C LYS A 103 5.01 -13.39 2.07
N ALA A 104 4.08 -13.78 1.21
CA ALA A 104 2.69 -14.01 1.59
C ALA A 104 2.49 -15.39 2.25
N SER A 105 1.34 -15.59 2.91
CA SER A 105 1.01 -16.85 3.60
C SER A 105 0.90 -18.05 2.67
N PHE A 106 0.51 -17.83 1.41
CA PHE A 106 0.35 -18.88 0.39
C PHE A 106 1.68 -19.32 -0.26
N HIS A 107 2.80 -18.65 0.01
CA HIS A 107 4.11 -19.09 -0.52
C HIS A 107 4.69 -20.22 0.32
N GLU A 108 4.81 -21.39 -0.29
CA GLU A 108 5.43 -22.58 0.31
C GLU A 108 6.83 -22.85 -0.24
N GLY A 109 7.59 -23.71 0.45
CA GLY A 109 8.85 -24.26 -0.06
C GLY A 109 10.04 -23.28 -0.14
N LEU A 110 9.91 -22.04 0.30
CA LEU A 110 10.99 -21.07 0.23
C LEU A 110 12.13 -21.38 1.20
N ARG A 111 13.36 -21.18 0.72
CA ARG A 111 14.56 -21.26 1.56
C ARG A 111 14.47 -20.24 2.70
N ARG A 112 14.67 -20.69 3.93
CA ARG A 112 14.67 -19.80 5.10
C ARG A 112 15.92 -18.91 5.10
N THR A 113 15.69 -17.62 5.29
CA THR A 113 16.72 -16.65 5.60
C THR A 113 16.81 -16.41 7.10
N ARG A 114 17.69 -15.53 7.55
CA ARG A 114 17.82 -15.20 8.98
C ARG A 114 16.54 -14.60 9.55
N TYR A 115 15.87 -13.73 8.81
CA TYR A 115 14.57 -13.14 9.14
C TYR A 115 13.56 -13.55 8.08
N ASN A 116 12.40 -14.06 8.53
CA ASN A 116 11.32 -14.44 7.63
C ASN A 116 10.06 -13.74 8.09
N ILE A 117 9.49 -12.93 7.22
CA ILE A 117 8.29 -12.12 7.45
C ILE A 117 7.19 -12.66 6.54
N THR A 118 6.07 -13.01 7.12
CA THR A 118 4.88 -13.40 6.37
C THR A 118 3.88 -12.24 6.45
N ILE A 119 3.45 -11.76 5.30
CA ILE A 119 2.46 -10.69 5.19
C ILE A 119 1.21 -11.26 4.54
N ASP A 120 0.07 -10.96 5.11
CA ASP A 120 -1.22 -11.13 4.45
C ASP A 120 -1.60 -9.76 3.84
N PRO A 121 -1.42 -9.59 2.53
CA PRO A 121 -1.52 -8.28 1.89
C PRO A 121 -2.99 -7.91 1.59
N LYS A 122 -3.74 -7.60 2.62
CA LYS A 122 -5.11 -7.09 2.53
C LYS A 122 -5.10 -5.62 2.13
N MET A 123 -5.13 -5.30 0.83
CA MET A 123 -5.36 -3.92 0.33
C MET A 123 -4.53 -2.79 1.02
N ALA A 124 -3.57 -3.14 1.88
CA ALA A 124 -2.72 -2.19 2.60
C ALA A 124 -1.37 -2.02 1.88
N PHE A 125 -0.83 -0.80 1.87
CA PHE A 125 0.51 -0.51 1.34
C PHE A 125 1.59 -1.18 2.20
N GLY A 126 2.77 -1.44 1.59
CA GLY A 126 3.93 -1.98 2.33
C GLY A 126 4.13 -3.49 2.19
N THR A 127 3.73 -4.07 1.06
CA THR A 127 3.95 -5.51 0.75
C THR A 127 5.42 -5.90 0.57
N GLY A 128 6.33 -4.91 0.57
CA GLY A 128 7.76 -5.10 0.40
C GLY A 128 8.26 -4.98 -1.06
N HIS A 129 7.37 -4.99 -2.05
CA HIS A 129 7.75 -4.95 -3.48
C HIS A 129 8.25 -3.58 -3.94
N HIS A 130 7.97 -2.53 -3.18
CA HIS A 130 8.41 -1.19 -3.54
C HIS A 130 9.87 -0.97 -3.10
N GLN A 131 10.67 -0.30 -3.94
CA GLN A 131 12.10 -0.02 -3.70
C GLN A 131 12.34 0.63 -2.34
N THR A 132 11.43 1.51 -1.91
CA THR A 132 11.53 2.20 -0.61
C THR A 132 11.46 1.22 0.56
N THR A 133 10.55 0.24 0.52
CA THR A 133 10.46 -0.79 1.58
C THR A 133 11.69 -1.69 1.58
N TYR A 134 12.21 -2.05 0.39
CA TYR A 134 13.45 -2.81 0.27
C TYR A 134 14.62 -2.07 0.92
N MET A 135 14.84 -0.78 0.57
CA MET A 135 15.92 0.05 1.13
C MET A 135 15.77 0.23 2.65
N MET A 136 14.57 0.45 3.15
CA MET A 136 14.32 0.57 4.60
C MET A 136 14.64 -0.75 5.33
N CYS A 137 14.26 -1.90 4.76
CA CYS A 137 14.64 -3.20 5.32
C CYS A 137 16.15 -3.39 5.32
N ARG A 138 16.85 -3.04 4.22
CA ARG A 138 18.30 -3.08 4.14
C ARG A 138 18.95 -2.19 5.20
N ALA A 139 18.47 -0.95 5.33
CA ALA A 139 18.97 -0.01 6.34
C ALA A 139 18.81 -0.55 7.76
N LEU A 140 17.70 -1.22 8.09
CA LEU A 140 17.55 -1.91 9.37
C LEU A 140 18.55 -3.05 9.55
N LEU A 141 18.74 -3.91 8.53
CA LEU A 141 19.66 -5.05 8.58
C LEU A 141 21.13 -4.61 8.76
N GLU A 142 21.52 -3.50 8.16
CA GLU A 142 22.86 -2.90 8.34
C GLU A 142 23.05 -2.26 9.71
N ASN A 143 21.95 -1.87 10.37
CA ASN A 143 21.97 -1.22 11.68
C ASN A 143 21.36 -2.09 12.80
N GLU A 144 21.49 -3.42 12.72
CA GLU A 144 20.92 -4.37 13.67
C GLU A 144 21.30 -4.04 15.15
N GLY A 145 22.53 -3.60 15.38
CA GLY A 145 23.01 -3.20 16.72
C GLY A 145 22.23 -2.00 17.31
N ALA A 146 21.73 -1.11 16.47
CA ALA A 146 20.93 0.04 16.88
C ALA A 146 19.46 -0.32 17.15
N VAL A 147 19.00 -1.50 16.70
CA VAL A 147 17.62 -1.99 16.89
C VAL A 147 17.50 -2.95 18.07
N ARG A 148 18.48 -3.81 18.26
CA ARG A 148 18.46 -4.86 19.29
C ARG A 148 18.35 -4.27 20.70
N GLY A 149 17.31 -4.69 21.45
CA GLY A 149 17.04 -4.22 22.82
C GLY A 149 16.54 -2.77 22.90
N LYS A 150 16.17 -2.17 21.79
CA LYS A 150 15.77 -0.76 21.66
C LYS A 150 14.28 -0.61 21.43
N VAL A 151 13.77 0.60 21.68
CA VAL A 151 12.39 0.97 21.39
C VAL A 151 12.33 1.55 19.99
N VAL A 152 11.50 0.95 19.13
CA VAL A 152 11.37 1.31 17.70
C VAL A 152 9.95 1.84 17.45
N MET A 153 9.85 2.91 16.67
CA MET A 153 8.59 3.45 16.13
C MET A 153 8.60 3.31 14.60
N ASP A 154 7.47 2.87 14.03
CA ASP A 154 7.21 2.79 12.59
C ASP A 154 6.00 3.65 12.25
N MET A 155 6.24 4.81 11.61
CA MET A 155 5.22 5.78 11.21
C MET A 155 4.77 5.54 9.79
N GLY A 156 3.43 5.46 9.58
CA GLY A 156 2.86 4.99 8.32
C GLY A 156 3.20 3.52 8.11
N CYS A 157 2.91 2.69 9.13
CA CYS A 157 3.44 1.33 9.17
C CYS A 157 2.83 0.38 8.11
N GLY A 158 1.68 0.72 7.52
CA GLY A 158 1.02 -0.08 6.49
C GLY A 158 0.79 -1.53 6.93
N THR A 159 1.37 -2.49 6.22
CA THR A 159 1.35 -3.92 6.60
C THR A 159 2.24 -4.27 7.78
N ALA A 160 2.98 -3.31 8.34
CA ALA A 160 3.96 -3.43 9.43
C ALA A 160 5.22 -4.26 9.07
N VAL A 161 5.61 -4.35 7.81
CA VAL A 161 6.84 -5.09 7.43
C VAL A 161 8.06 -4.63 8.20
N LEU A 162 8.29 -3.31 8.30
CA LEU A 162 9.45 -2.73 8.98
C LEU A 162 9.38 -2.96 10.49
N ALA A 163 8.22 -2.72 11.10
CA ALA A 163 7.97 -2.98 12.51
C ALA A 163 8.17 -4.46 12.87
N ILE A 164 7.68 -5.38 12.03
CA ILE A 164 7.85 -6.83 12.22
C ILE A 164 9.33 -7.21 12.10
N LEU A 165 10.07 -6.64 11.14
CA LEU A 165 11.50 -6.86 11.01
C LEU A 165 12.24 -6.42 12.29
N ALA A 166 11.95 -5.21 12.77
CA ALA A 166 12.55 -4.69 14.01
C ALA A 166 12.27 -5.60 15.23
N ALA A 167 11.03 -6.08 15.36
CA ALA A 167 10.65 -7.02 16.41
C ALA A 167 11.41 -8.35 16.30
N LYS A 168 11.57 -8.91 15.09
CA LYS A 168 12.36 -10.13 14.82
C LYS A 168 13.86 -9.91 15.06
N MET A 169 14.37 -8.68 14.92
CA MET A 169 15.73 -8.27 15.25
C MET A 169 15.96 -8.09 16.74
N LYS A 170 14.95 -8.44 17.58
CA LYS A 170 15.01 -8.37 19.04
C LYS A 170 14.97 -6.92 19.58
N ALA A 171 14.22 -6.03 18.96
CA ALA A 171 13.81 -4.80 19.62
C ALA A 171 13.15 -5.11 20.97
N SER A 172 13.31 -4.24 21.96
CA SER A 172 12.65 -4.43 23.26
C SER A 172 11.15 -4.15 23.17
N HIS A 173 10.78 -3.17 22.38
CA HIS A 173 9.41 -2.81 22.07
C HIS A 173 9.31 -2.14 20.70
N VAL A 174 8.22 -2.34 20.00
CA VAL A 174 7.96 -1.74 18.68
C VAL A 174 6.56 -1.17 18.68
N TYR A 175 6.43 0.05 18.18
CA TYR A 175 5.15 0.71 17.93
C TYR A 175 4.97 0.90 16.44
N GLY A 176 3.77 0.62 15.92
CA GLY A 176 3.36 0.94 14.56
C GLY A 176 2.17 1.89 14.59
N ILE A 177 2.23 2.98 13.84
CA ILE A 177 1.11 3.92 13.69
C ILE A 177 0.80 4.07 12.22
N ASP A 178 -0.50 4.01 11.87
CA ASP A 178 -0.97 4.35 10.53
C ASP A 178 -2.25 5.16 10.63
N ILE A 179 -2.41 6.15 9.76
CA ILE A 179 -3.61 7.00 9.73
C ILE A 179 -4.82 6.24 9.17
N ASP A 180 -4.58 5.24 8.32
CA ASP A 180 -5.61 4.38 7.76
C ASP A 180 -5.95 3.25 8.74
N ALA A 181 -7.22 3.20 9.16
CA ALA A 181 -7.72 2.18 10.06
C ALA A 181 -7.59 0.75 9.47
N VAL A 182 -7.70 0.59 8.14
CA VAL A 182 -7.52 -0.71 7.46
C VAL A 182 -6.06 -1.15 7.55
N ALA A 183 -5.12 -0.22 7.35
CA ALA A 183 -3.70 -0.48 7.51
C ALA A 183 -3.35 -0.84 8.95
N ALA A 184 -3.86 -0.11 9.95
CA ALA A 184 -3.62 -0.39 11.36
C ALA A 184 -4.13 -1.80 11.78
N ILE A 185 -5.31 -2.22 11.28
CA ILE A 185 -5.85 -3.57 11.48
C ILE A 185 -4.97 -4.61 10.78
N SER A 186 -4.55 -4.36 9.54
CA SER A 186 -3.65 -5.23 8.79
C SER A 186 -2.31 -5.42 9.52
N ALA A 187 -1.74 -4.33 10.05
CA ALA A 187 -0.52 -4.36 10.86
C ALA A 187 -0.66 -5.25 12.10
N TYR A 188 -1.79 -5.13 12.82
CA TYR A 188 -2.09 -5.96 13.98
C TYR A 188 -2.16 -7.46 13.61
N ASP A 189 -2.90 -7.79 12.55
CA ASP A 189 -3.05 -9.18 12.10
C ASP A 189 -1.69 -9.77 11.66
N ASN A 190 -0.91 -9.01 10.91
CA ASN A 190 0.43 -9.40 10.47
C ASN A 190 1.42 -9.55 11.65
N ALA A 191 1.32 -8.72 12.68
CA ALA A 191 2.12 -8.88 13.90
C ALA A 191 1.83 -10.22 14.59
N ARG A 192 0.56 -10.62 14.65
CA ARG A 192 0.13 -11.92 15.19
C ARG A 192 0.60 -13.08 14.33
N LEU A 193 0.43 -12.98 13.00
CA LEU A 193 0.88 -13.99 12.03
C LEU A 193 2.38 -14.26 12.17
N ASN A 194 3.17 -13.23 12.42
CA ASN A 194 4.61 -13.32 12.63
C ASN A 194 5.04 -13.64 14.07
N ARG A 195 4.09 -13.84 15.00
CA ARG A 195 4.31 -14.15 16.42
C ARG A 195 5.09 -13.07 17.16
N VAL A 196 4.93 -11.81 16.75
CA VAL A 196 5.59 -10.65 17.39
C VAL A 196 4.61 -9.73 18.13
N GLY A 197 3.32 -10.04 18.19
CA GLY A 197 2.28 -9.23 18.81
C GLY A 197 2.43 -8.98 20.33
N LYS A 198 3.40 -9.62 21.01
CA LYS A 198 3.77 -9.29 22.41
C LYS A 198 4.75 -8.12 22.49
N ILE A 199 5.42 -7.79 21.39
CA ILE A 199 6.48 -6.78 21.31
C ILE A 199 6.02 -5.62 20.45
N LEU A 200 5.20 -5.88 19.42
CA LEU A 200 4.68 -4.91 18.47
C LEU A 200 3.24 -4.55 18.82
N GLU A 201 3.03 -3.28 19.13
CA GLU A 201 1.70 -2.67 19.29
C GLU A 201 1.40 -1.76 18.11
N THR A 202 0.15 -1.78 17.64
CA THR A 202 -0.28 -0.98 16.48
C THR A 202 -1.45 -0.07 16.84
N TYR A 203 -1.43 1.15 16.29
CA TYR A 203 -2.42 2.18 16.57
C TYR A 203 -2.88 2.84 15.27
N CYS A 204 -4.16 3.23 15.23
CA CYS A 204 -4.67 4.11 14.18
C CYS A 204 -4.54 5.56 14.62
N GLY A 205 -3.84 6.39 13.84
CA GLY A 205 -3.63 7.81 14.12
C GLY A 205 -2.44 8.40 13.38
N ASP A 206 -2.00 9.56 13.81
CA ASP A 206 -0.93 10.34 13.21
C ASP A 206 0.21 10.67 14.21
N ALA A 207 1.09 11.60 13.82
CA ALA A 207 2.24 12.00 14.63
C ALA A 207 1.87 12.63 16.00
N SER A 208 0.61 12.99 16.24
CA SER A 208 0.15 13.50 17.54
C SER A 208 0.18 12.45 18.65
N LEU A 209 0.17 11.16 18.29
CA LEU A 209 0.28 10.05 19.23
C LEU A 209 1.73 9.82 19.73
N LEU A 210 2.72 10.45 19.11
CA LEU A 210 4.11 10.26 19.44
C LEU A 210 4.47 10.87 20.80
N GLN A 211 5.30 10.16 21.56
CA GLN A 211 5.79 10.60 22.85
C GLN A 211 7.22 11.15 22.77
N ARG A 212 7.47 12.29 23.38
CA ARG A 212 8.80 12.94 23.39
C ARG A 212 9.85 12.04 24.04
N ASN A 213 11.05 12.02 23.44
CA ASN A 213 12.24 11.32 23.98
C ASN A 213 11.98 9.84 24.33
N SER A 214 11.19 9.15 23.49
CA SER A 214 10.70 7.80 23.79
C SER A 214 11.26 6.71 22.90
N TYR A 215 11.76 7.06 21.71
CA TYR A 215 12.18 6.10 20.69
C TYR A 215 13.69 6.14 20.46
N ASP A 216 14.32 4.98 20.39
CA ASP A 216 15.72 4.86 20.00
C ASP A 216 15.88 4.86 18.48
N VAL A 217 14.89 4.31 17.76
CA VAL A 217 14.84 4.29 16.29
C VAL A 217 13.43 4.69 15.85
N LEU A 218 13.34 5.61 14.89
CA LEU A 218 12.09 5.98 14.24
C LEU A 218 12.23 5.70 12.74
N LEU A 219 11.24 5.03 12.19
CA LEU A 219 11.12 4.67 10.78
C LEU A 219 9.93 5.44 10.20
N ALA A 220 10.07 6.00 8.99
CA ALA A 220 8.97 6.63 8.28
C ALA A 220 9.15 6.42 6.77
N ASN A 221 8.37 5.48 6.21
CA ASN A 221 8.32 5.22 4.78
C ASN A 221 7.02 5.79 4.20
N ILE A 222 6.95 7.11 4.11
CA ILE A 222 5.75 7.87 3.75
C ILE A 222 6.08 8.98 2.75
N ASN A 223 5.05 9.62 2.17
CA ASN A 223 5.28 10.64 1.16
C ASN A 223 6.05 11.87 1.68
N ARG A 224 6.77 12.53 0.75
CA ARG A 224 7.61 13.70 1.01
C ARG A 224 6.91 14.79 1.83
N ASN A 225 5.68 15.15 1.47
CA ASN A 225 5.01 16.31 2.08
C ASN A 225 4.74 16.09 3.57
N ILE A 226 4.34 14.89 3.95
CA ILE A 226 4.15 14.49 5.36
C ILE A 226 5.50 14.45 6.09
N LEU A 227 6.57 13.91 5.46
CA LEU A 227 7.91 13.93 6.05
C LEU A 227 8.39 15.36 6.35
N LEU A 228 8.23 16.30 5.42
CA LEU A 228 8.61 17.70 5.62
C LEU A 228 7.86 18.35 6.79
N GLN A 229 6.60 17.98 7.01
CA GLN A 229 5.79 18.44 8.11
C GLN A 229 6.19 17.80 9.44
N ASP A 230 6.43 16.50 9.47
CA ASP A 230 6.49 15.72 10.71
C ASP A 230 7.92 15.48 11.24
N ILE A 231 8.98 15.62 10.42
CA ILE A 231 10.38 15.45 10.85
C ILE A 231 10.72 16.29 12.10
N PRO A 232 10.27 17.55 12.26
CA PRO A 232 10.51 18.30 13.50
C PRO A 232 9.93 17.60 14.74
N THR A 233 8.72 17.02 14.63
CA THR A 233 8.09 16.23 15.69
C THR A 233 8.85 14.95 15.94
N TYR A 234 9.24 14.21 14.88
CA TYR A 234 10.04 12.98 15.01
C TYR A 234 11.35 13.25 15.77
N SER A 235 12.02 14.34 15.44
CA SER A 235 13.25 14.73 16.15
C SER A 235 13.03 14.90 17.65
N LEU A 236 11.92 15.51 18.08
CA LEU A 236 11.61 15.67 19.51
C LEU A 236 11.30 14.34 20.20
N CYS A 237 10.86 13.34 19.46
CA CYS A 237 10.44 12.03 19.98
C CYS A 237 11.59 11.02 20.02
N ILE A 238 12.65 11.23 19.22
CA ILE A 238 13.85 10.41 19.23
C ILE A 238 14.75 10.78 20.41
N ARG A 239 15.28 9.77 21.09
CA ARG A 239 16.29 9.93 22.16
C ARG A 239 17.61 10.42 21.62
N ARG A 240 18.41 11.08 22.47
CA ARG A 240 19.80 11.42 22.11
C ARG A 240 20.58 10.14 21.75
N GLY A 241 21.33 10.19 20.68
CA GLY A 241 22.02 9.02 20.11
C GLY A 241 21.12 8.08 19.29
N GLY A 242 19.82 8.37 19.18
CA GLY A 242 18.88 7.58 18.38
C GLY A 242 18.95 7.90 16.88
N LEU A 243 18.27 7.11 16.08
CA LEU A 243 18.30 7.15 14.62
C LEU A 243 16.92 7.42 14.05
N LEU A 244 16.90 8.15 12.92
CA LEU A 244 15.75 8.31 12.05
C LEU A 244 16.07 7.74 10.67
N PHE A 245 15.22 6.86 10.16
CA PHE A 245 15.25 6.39 8.77
C PHE A 245 13.99 6.86 8.06
N VAL A 246 14.16 7.53 6.91
CA VAL A 246 13.05 8.05 6.10
C VAL A 246 13.19 7.62 4.66
N SER A 247 12.06 7.31 4.02
CA SER A 247 11.93 6.97 2.60
C SER A 247 10.52 7.30 2.12
N GLY A 248 10.21 7.04 0.83
CA GLY A 248 8.91 7.36 0.22
C GLY A 248 8.95 8.67 -0.57
N PHE A 249 10.14 9.08 -1.02
CA PHE A 249 10.39 10.26 -1.85
C PHE A 249 11.52 10.01 -2.84
N TYR A 250 11.66 10.88 -3.84
CA TYR A 250 12.66 10.75 -4.88
C TYR A 250 14.00 11.38 -4.48
N LEU A 251 15.07 10.96 -5.12
CA LEU A 251 16.43 11.45 -4.85
C LEU A 251 16.53 12.98 -5.00
N GLU A 252 15.79 13.57 -5.92
CA GLU A 252 15.72 15.02 -6.13
C GLU A 252 15.15 15.78 -4.94
N ASP A 253 14.33 15.16 -4.10
CA ASP A 253 13.74 15.73 -2.88
C ASP A 253 14.71 15.70 -1.68
N MET A 254 15.81 14.95 -1.77
CA MET A 254 16.76 14.75 -0.68
C MET A 254 17.26 16.08 -0.06
N PRO A 255 17.65 17.13 -0.82
CA PRO A 255 18.12 18.37 -0.23
C PRO A 255 17.09 19.04 0.69
N MET A 256 15.81 18.97 0.34
CA MET A 256 14.70 19.51 1.13
C MET A 256 14.53 18.75 2.45
N ILE A 257 14.51 17.42 2.37
CA ILE A 257 14.38 16.52 3.53
C ILE A 257 15.56 16.73 4.49
N VAL A 258 16.80 16.77 3.95
CA VAL A 258 18.02 17.02 4.75
C VAL A 258 17.97 18.37 5.43
N GLY A 259 17.54 19.43 4.73
CA GLY A 259 17.43 20.76 5.28
C GLY A 259 16.47 20.84 6.48
N VAL A 260 15.27 20.25 6.35
CA VAL A 260 14.28 20.19 7.44
C VAL A 260 14.83 19.38 8.63
N ALA A 261 15.46 18.23 8.37
CA ALA A 261 16.02 17.38 9.41
C ALA A 261 17.14 18.08 10.20
N GLN A 262 18.06 18.74 9.49
CA GLN A 262 19.15 19.51 10.12
C GLN A 262 18.63 20.67 10.96
N ASN A 263 17.64 21.42 10.48
CA ASN A 263 16.97 22.49 11.23
C ASN A 263 16.28 21.97 12.48
N ALA A 264 15.82 20.70 12.46
CA ALA A 264 15.25 20.01 13.61
C ALA A 264 16.31 19.40 14.55
N GLY A 265 17.62 19.59 14.31
CA GLY A 265 18.72 19.09 15.13
C GLY A 265 19.05 17.60 14.89
N LEU A 266 18.76 17.09 13.73
CA LEU A 266 19.20 15.79 13.25
C LEU A 266 20.44 15.94 12.36
N GLU A 267 21.38 15.02 12.46
CA GLU A 267 22.57 14.97 11.62
C GLU A 267 22.38 13.98 10.49
N TYR A 268 22.67 14.39 9.26
CA TYR A 268 22.73 13.49 8.13
C TYR A 268 23.87 12.49 8.29
N VAL A 269 23.59 11.19 8.09
CA VAL A 269 24.59 10.12 8.20
C VAL A 269 24.89 9.51 6.84
N SER A 270 23.88 9.03 6.13
CA SER A 270 24.02 8.37 4.83
C SER A 270 22.68 8.31 4.11
N HIS A 271 22.74 8.00 2.81
CA HIS A 271 21.56 7.65 2.04
C HIS A 271 21.85 6.45 1.13
N ASP A 272 20.77 5.85 0.62
CA ASP A 272 20.74 4.82 -0.40
C ASP A 272 19.69 5.20 -1.45
N SER A 273 19.85 4.74 -2.70
CA SER A 273 18.88 5.01 -3.77
C SER A 273 18.74 3.83 -4.72
N ILE A 274 17.49 3.55 -5.13
CA ILE A 274 17.13 2.55 -6.13
C ILE A 274 16.05 3.14 -7.02
N ASP A 275 16.23 3.11 -8.35
CA ASP A 275 15.26 3.60 -9.34
C ASP A 275 14.72 5.00 -9.01
N ASN A 276 15.63 5.92 -8.69
CA ASN A 276 15.34 7.30 -8.25
C ASN A 276 14.62 7.44 -6.90
N TRP A 277 14.20 6.38 -6.23
CA TRP A 277 13.73 6.42 -4.85
C TRP A 277 14.89 6.55 -3.88
N CYS A 278 14.68 7.27 -2.77
CA CYS A 278 15.72 7.54 -1.80
C CYS A 278 15.33 7.05 -0.39
N CYS A 279 16.33 6.59 0.35
CA CYS A 279 16.23 6.28 1.78
C CYS A 279 17.37 7.00 2.51
N ILE A 280 17.05 7.77 3.54
CA ILE A 280 18.05 8.55 4.30
C ILE A 280 18.08 8.09 5.74
N LYS A 281 19.30 8.04 6.30
CA LYS A 281 19.58 7.83 7.71
C LYS A 281 20.06 9.13 8.34
N PHE A 282 19.42 9.51 9.46
CA PHE A 282 19.83 10.61 10.33
C PHE A 282 20.14 10.10 11.72
N ALA A 283 20.96 10.86 12.50
CA ALA A 283 21.25 10.63 13.90
C ALA A 283 20.83 11.84 14.73
N LYS A 284 20.29 11.59 15.94
CA LYS A 284 19.99 12.60 16.95
C LYS A 284 21.20 12.81 17.86
N LYS A 285 21.74 14.03 17.93
CA LYS A 285 22.81 14.40 18.88
C LYS A 285 22.32 14.58 20.31
#